data_ab6db759bc0d229de01be8e43611a297
#
_entry.id   ab6db759bc0d229de01be8e43611a297
#
_cell.length_a   1.000
_cell.length_b   1.000
_cell.length_c   1.000
_cell.angle_alpha   90.00
_cell.angle_beta   90.00
_cell.angle_gamma   90.00
#
_symmetry.space_group_name_H-M   'P 1'
#
loop_
_entity.id
_entity.type
_entity.pdbx_description
1 polymer ?
#
loop_
_entity_poly.entity_id
_entity_poly.type
_entity_poly.pdbx_seq_one_letter_code
_entity_poly.pdbx_strand_id
1 'polypeptide(L)'
;MLNYILRRGLMALLVALTVSFGTFALFHFATDPAQTIAGEDAPQEMVDDIRAQYGFDRPVSVQYGDWLGSALQGDFGQSYFWKQPVVELIKEHAKVTIVLALSALGVTILIALPLGISAALKPNSWVDRFALSTAVSAQAIPNFWLGLMLIILFSVTFPIFPVSGDATWKH
;
A
#
# COMPACT_ATOMS: atom_id res chain seq x y z
N MET A 1 -0.83 12.06 31.85
CA MET A 1 -0.73 11.05 30.78
C MET A 1 -2.01 10.98 29.92
N LEU A 2 -3.21 10.93 30.51
CA LEU A 2 -4.48 10.86 29.76
C LEU A 2 -4.65 12.04 28.77
N ASN A 3 -4.44 13.28 29.21
CA ASN A 3 -4.55 14.47 28.34
C ASN A 3 -3.58 14.43 27.15
N TYR A 4 -2.38 13.85 27.34
CA TYR A 4 -1.43 13.67 26.25
C TYR A 4 -1.94 12.66 25.22
N ILE A 5 -2.45 11.52 25.68
CA ILE A 5 -3.02 10.47 24.81
C ILE A 5 -4.23 11.00 24.05
N LEU A 6 -5.15 11.69 24.74
CA LEU A 6 -6.35 12.28 24.12
C LEU A 6 -5.98 13.32 23.06
N ARG A 7 -5.04 14.24 23.39
CA ARG A 7 -4.58 15.25 22.43
C ARG A 7 -3.92 14.62 21.21
N ARG A 8 -3.09 13.59 21.42
CA ARG A 8 -2.43 12.90 20.32
C ARG A 8 -3.42 12.11 19.47
N GLY A 9 -4.39 11.45 20.09
CA GLY A 9 -5.48 10.75 19.39
C GLY A 9 -6.34 11.71 18.56
N LEU A 10 -6.72 12.85 19.12
CA LEU A 10 -7.46 13.88 18.40
C LEU A 10 -6.67 14.43 17.19
N MET A 11 -5.39 14.71 17.37
CA MET A 11 -4.54 15.18 16.27
C MET A 11 -4.39 14.11 15.19
N ALA A 12 -4.22 12.83 15.55
CA ALA A 12 -4.14 11.74 14.59
C ALA A 12 -5.46 11.61 13.81
N LEU A 13 -6.59 11.73 14.49
CA LEU A 13 -7.91 11.71 13.84
C LEU A 13 -8.10 12.89 12.87
N LEU A 14 -7.73 14.09 13.29
CA LEU A 14 -7.79 15.28 12.41
C LEU A 14 -6.91 15.12 11.18
N VAL A 15 -5.69 14.63 11.34
CA VAL A 15 -4.80 14.35 10.21
C VAL A 15 -5.40 13.29 9.29
N ALA A 16 -5.91 12.19 9.85
CA ALA A 16 -6.53 11.13 9.07
C ALA A 16 -7.72 11.64 8.25
N LEU A 17 -8.62 12.42 8.86
CA LEU A 17 -9.77 13.02 8.17
C LEU A 17 -9.34 14.02 7.10
N THR A 18 -8.34 14.87 7.41
CA THR A 18 -7.84 15.87 6.45
C THR A 18 -7.20 15.20 5.23
N VAL A 19 -6.37 14.18 5.45
CA VAL A 19 -5.72 13.44 4.36
C VAL A 19 -6.77 12.66 3.55
N SER A 20 -7.71 11.99 4.23
CA SER A 20 -8.78 11.24 3.58
C SER A 20 -9.66 12.15 2.69
N PHE A 21 -10.13 13.29 3.25
CA PHE A 21 -10.90 14.26 2.48
C PHE A 21 -10.09 14.87 1.34
N GLY A 22 -8.84 15.24 1.60
CA GLY A 22 -7.94 15.81 0.59
C GLY A 22 -7.71 14.84 -0.58
N THR A 23 -7.48 13.56 -0.28
CA THR A 23 -7.32 12.52 -1.31
C THR A 23 -8.61 12.31 -2.10
N PHE A 24 -9.76 12.26 -1.42
CA PHE A 24 -11.07 12.12 -2.05
C PHE A 24 -11.34 13.30 -2.99
N ALA A 25 -11.13 14.52 -2.52
CA ALA A 25 -11.34 15.73 -3.30
C ALA A 25 -10.36 15.81 -4.48
N LEU A 26 -9.08 15.49 -4.26
CA LEU A 26 -8.07 15.48 -5.33
C LEU A 26 -8.48 14.50 -6.44
N PHE A 27 -8.93 13.30 -6.10
CA PHE A 27 -9.38 12.32 -7.08
C PHE A 27 -10.60 12.82 -7.86
N HIS A 28 -11.55 13.45 -7.17
CA HIS A 28 -12.75 14.03 -7.81
C HIS A 28 -12.42 15.18 -8.77
N PHE A 29 -11.43 16.03 -8.44
CA PHE A 29 -11.04 17.15 -9.31
C PHE A 29 -10.03 16.77 -10.39
N ALA A 30 -9.20 15.75 -10.16
CA ALA A 30 -8.20 15.31 -11.13
C ALA A 30 -8.79 14.45 -12.26
N THR A 31 -9.89 13.76 -11.96
CA THR A 31 -10.51 12.82 -12.91
C THR A 31 -12.02 12.90 -12.76
N ASP A 32 -12.76 13.04 -13.84
CA ASP A 32 -14.22 12.94 -13.82
C ASP A 32 -14.62 11.46 -13.58
N PRO A 33 -15.19 11.11 -12.39
CA PRO A 33 -15.56 9.73 -12.11
C PRO A 33 -16.60 9.18 -13.10
N ALA A 34 -17.53 10.01 -13.55
CA ALA A 34 -18.56 9.62 -14.51
C ALA A 34 -17.94 9.26 -15.86
N GLN A 35 -16.99 10.07 -16.34
CA GLN A 35 -16.25 9.79 -17.57
C GLN A 35 -15.42 8.51 -17.45
N THR A 36 -14.79 8.30 -16.29
CA THR A 36 -14.00 7.09 -16.03
C THR A 36 -14.84 5.81 -16.07
N ILE A 37 -16.08 5.86 -15.59
CA ILE A 37 -17.01 4.73 -15.62
C ILE A 37 -17.59 4.51 -17.02
N ALA A 38 -17.93 5.60 -17.71
CA ALA A 38 -18.50 5.56 -19.06
C ALA A 38 -17.48 5.08 -20.11
N GLY A 39 -16.19 5.40 -19.91
CA GLY A 39 -15.12 5.22 -20.88
C GLY A 39 -14.77 6.52 -21.61
N GLU A 40 -13.54 6.60 -22.14
CA GLU A 40 -13.01 7.84 -22.75
C GLU A 40 -13.82 8.30 -23.98
N ASP A 41 -14.33 7.36 -24.76
CA ASP A 41 -15.07 7.62 -26.00
C ASP A 41 -16.59 7.61 -25.81
N ALA A 42 -17.10 7.60 -24.58
CA ALA A 42 -18.53 7.53 -24.31
C ALA A 42 -19.26 8.84 -24.74
N PRO A 43 -20.48 8.74 -25.29
CA PRO A 43 -21.32 9.91 -25.58
C PRO A 43 -21.60 10.71 -24.29
N GLN A 44 -21.65 12.05 -24.40
CA GLN A 44 -21.88 12.94 -23.27
C GLN A 44 -23.18 12.63 -22.52
N GLU A 45 -24.20 12.22 -23.21
CA GLU A 45 -25.49 11.83 -22.61
C GLU A 45 -25.34 10.64 -21.64
N MET A 46 -24.54 9.64 -22.01
CA MET A 46 -24.24 8.50 -21.12
C MET A 46 -23.43 8.92 -19.89
N VAL A 47 -22.49 9.85 -20.05
CA VAL A 47 -21.69 10.39 -18.94
C VAL A 47 -22.58 11.14 -17.96
N ASP A 48 -23.52 11.95 -18.47
CA ASP A 48 -24.45 12.73 -17.65
C ASP A 48 -25.46 11.82 -16.92
N ASP A 49 -25.92 10.74 -17.55
CA ASP A 49 -26.76 9.73 -16.91
C ASP A 49 -26.02 9.04 -15.76
N ILE A 50 -24.78 8.63 -15.98
CA ILE A 50 -23.92 8.02 -14.93
C ILE A 50 -23.68 9.03 -13.81
N ARG A 51 -23.41 10.30 -14.12
CA ARG A 51 -23.20 11.35 -13.14
C ARG A 51 -24.42 11.53 -12.23
N ALA A 52 -25.60 11.54 -12.81
CA ALA A 52 -26.86 11.62 -12.07
C ALA A 52 -27.16 10.34 -11.26
N GLN A 53 -26.93 9.17 -11.85
CA GLN A 53 -27.20 7.88 -11.21
C GLN A 53 -26.33 7.65 -9.97
N TYR A 54 -25.05 8.02 -10.03
CA TYR A 54 -24.10 7.86 -8.92
C TYR A 54 -24.02 9.09 -8.00
N GLY A 55 -24.72 10.18 -8.34
CA GLY A 55 -24.76 11.41 -7.55
C GLY A 55 -23.44 12.18 -7.57
N PHE A 56 -22.67 12.08 -8.64
CA PHE A 56 -21.44 12.85 -8.82
C PHE A 56 -21.68 14.33 -9.13
N ASP A 57 -22.92 14.72 -9.34
CA ASP A 57 -23.39 16.09 -9.47
C ASP A 57 -23.54 16.83 -8.12
N ARG A 58 -23.53 16.06 -7.00
CA ARG A 58 -23.67 16.63 -5.65
C ARG A 58 -22.35 17.26 -5.17
N PRO A 59 -22.39 18.20 -4.20
CA PRO A 59 -21.20 18.77 -3.62
C PRO A 59 -20.22 17.69 -3.09
N VAL A 60 -18.93 17.86 -3.32
CA VAL A 60 -17.87 16.88 -2.93
C VAL A 60 -17.91 16.56 -1.44
N SER A 61 -18.25 17.54 -0.59
CA SER A 61 -18.41 17.33 0.85
C SER A 61 -19.54 16.38 1.21
N VAL A 62 -20.64 16.38 0.44
CA VAL A 62 -21.78 15.46 0.63
C VAL A 62 -21.37 14.06 0.18
N GLN A 63 -20.78 13.93 -0.99
CA GLN A 63 -20.27 12.66 -1.51
C GLN A 63 -19.26 12.02 -0.55
N TYR A 64 -18.34 12.83 0.00
CA TYR A 64 -17.39 12.36 1.00
C TYR A 64 -18.06 11.90 2.30
N GLY A 65 -19.05 12.66 2.77
CA GLY A 65 -19.82 12.30 3.97
C GLY A 65 -20.54 10.96 3.82
N ASP A 66 -21.19 10.73 2.69
CA ASP A 66 -21.88 9.48 2.36
C ASP A 66 -20.90 8.32 2.28
N TRP A 67 -19.77 8.52 1.57
CA TRP A 67 -18.71 7.53 1.48
C TRP A 67 -18.10 7.20 2.85
N LEU A 68 -17.78 8.22 3.66
CA LEU A 68 -17.23 8.02 5.00
C LEU A 68 -18.19 7.26 5.91
N GLY A 69 -19.49 7.58 5.83
CA GLY A 69 -20.53 6.88 6.58
C GLY A 69 -20.61 5.39 6.23
N SER A 70 -20.52 5.05 4.95
CA SER A 70 -20.45 3.66 4.47
C SER A 70 -19.15 2.98 4.87
N ALA A 71 -18.02 3.67 4.72
CA ALA A 71 -16.70 3.15 5.06
C ALA A 71 -16.56 2.81 6.56
N LEU A 72 -17.15 3.62 7.45
CA LEU A 72 -17.19 3.34 8.89
C LEU A 72 -18.03 2.09 9.24
N GLN A 73 -18.91 1.66 8.35
CA GLN A 73 -19.69 0.42 8.47
C GLN A 73 -18.99 -0.78 7.78
N GLY A 74 -17.80 -0.54 7.20
CA GLY A 74 -17.02 -1.56 6.49
C GLY A 74 -17.40 -1.72 5.02
N ASP A 75 -18.26 -0.86 4.49
CA ASP A 75 -18.59 -0.80 3.07
C ASP A 75 -17.73 0.29 2.39
N PHE A 76 -16.72 -0.14 1.65
CA PHE A 76 -15.85 0.74 0.86
C PHE A 76 -16.34 0.92 -0.59
N GLY A 77 -17.54 0.45 -0.90
CA GLY A 77 -18.13 0.51 -2.22
C GLY A 77 -17.59 -0.56 -3.18
N GLN A 78 -17.86 -0.32 -4.46
CA GLN A 78 -17.43 -1.20 -5.54
C GLN A 78 -16.31 -0.56 -6.36
N SER A 79 -15.38 -1.39 -6.82
CA SER A 79 -14.37 -0.98 -7.79
C SER A 79 -15.03 -0.84 -9.16
N TYR A 80 -14.94 0.33 -9.76
CA TYR A 80 -15.46 0.57 -11.10
C TYR A 80 -14.69 -0.20 -12.18
N PHE A 81 -13.42 -0.44 -11.93
CA PHE A 81 -12.56 -1.18 -12.86
C PHE A 81 -12.79 -2.70 -12.75
N TRP A 82 -12.75 -3.26 -11.55
CA TRP A 82 -12.89 -4.71 -11.30
C TRP A 82 -14.34 -5.16 -11.16
N LYS A 83 -15.30 -4.23 -11.02
CA LYS A 83 -16.74 -4.47 -10.85
C LYS A 83 -17.08 -5.44 -9.72
N GLN A 84 -16.31 -5.37 -8.64
CA GLN A 84 -16.48 -6.18 -7.44
C GLN A 84 -16.25 -5.32 -6.18
N PRO A 85 -16.73 -5.77 -4.99
CA PRO A 85 -16.58 -5.03 -3.75
C PRO A 85 -15.10 -4.77 -3.42
N VAL A 86 -14.79 -3.53 -3.05
CA VAL A 86 -13.42 -3.11 -2.69
C VAL A 86 -12.88 -3.93 -1.51
N VAL A 87 -13.74 -4.31 -0.56
CA VAL A 87 -13.38 -5.15 0.60
C VAL A 87 -12.82 -6.50 0.17
N GLU A 88 -13.39 -7.12 -0.87
CA GLU A 88 -12.92 -8.41 -1.38
C GLU A 88 -11.55 -8.27 -2.05
N LEU A 89 -11.38 -7.22 -2.87
CA LEU A 89 -10.09 -6.89 -3.46
C LEU A 89 -9.00 -6.68 -2.40
N ILE A 90 -9.33 -5.91 -1.35
CA ILE A 90 -8.39 -5.68 -0.25
C ILE A 90 -8.03 -7.00 0.44
N LYS A 91 -9.00 -7.86 0.75
CA LYS A 91 -8.75 -9.14 1.42
C LYS A 91 -7.87 -10.07 0.59
N GLU A 92 -8.12 -10.13 -0.71
CA GLU A 92 -7.34 -10.95 -1.64
C GLU A 92 -5.88 -10.50 -1.70
N HIS A 93 -5.65 -9.21 -1.92
CA HIS A 93 -4.29 -8.66 -2.04
C HIS A 93 -3.58 -8.51 -0.69
N ALA A 94 -4.32 -8.22 0.39
CA ALA A 94 -3.74 -8.08 1.73
C ALA A 94 -3.09 -9.37 2.22
N LYS A 95 -3.63 -10.55 1.88
CA LYS A 95 -3.05 -11.84 2.25
C LYS A 95 -1.60 -11.97 1.75
N VAL A 96 -1.38 -11.71 0.47
CA VAL A 96 -0.05 -11.79 -0.15
C VAL A 96 0.88 -10.73 0.45
N THR A 97 0.39 -9.50 0.59
CA THR A 97 1.14 -8.39 1.16
C THR A 97 1.59 -8.67 2.60
N ILE A 98 0.69 -9.21 3.44
CA ILE A 98 1.00 -9.53 4.84
C ILE A 98 2.03 -10.66 4.92
N VAL A 99 1.86 -11.73 4.15
CA VAL A 99 2.83 -12.83 4.12
C VAL A 99 4.20 -12.34 3.69
N LEU A 100 4.27 -11.54 2.64
CA LEU A 100 5.52 -10.97 2.14
C LEU A 100 6.17 -10.04 3.17
N ALA A 101 5.38 -9.16 3.80
CA ALA A 101 5.86 -8.23 4.82
C ALA A 101 6.41 -8.96 6.05
N LEU A 102 5.70 -9.98 6.55
CA LEU A 102 6.13 -10.77 7.69
C LEU A 102 7.39 -11.59 7.36
N SER A 103 7.46 -12.15 6.15
CA SER A 103 8.64 -12.88 5.70
C SER A 103 9.86 -11.96 5.59
N ALA A 104 9.71 -10.78 5.01
CA ALA A 104 10.76 -9.77 4.91
C ALA A 104 11.21 -9.28 6.29
N LEU A 105 10.26 -9.04 7.21
CA LEU A 105 10.56 -8.68 8.59
C LEU A 105 11.34 -9.79 9.31
N GLY A 106 10.92 -11.05 9.13
CA GLY A 106 11.62 -12.21 9.70
C GLY A 106 13.07 -12.30 9.22
N VAL A 107 13.31 -12.19 7.92
CA VAL A 107 14.67 -12.17 7.34
C VAL A 107 15.48 -10.99 7.87
N THR A 108 14.86 -9.80 7.96
CA THR A 108 15.53 -8.62 8.50
C THR A 108 15.96 -8.82 9.94
N ILE A 109 15.08 -9.34 10.80
CA ILE A 109 15.40 -9.61 12.21
C ILE A 109 16.51 -10.65 12.32
N LEU A 110 16.44 -11.74 11.56
CA LEU A 110 17.43 -12.82 11.57
C LEU A 110 18.83 -12.36 11.16
N ILE A 111 18.93 -11.38 10.28
CA ILE A 111 20.22 -10.86 9.81
C ILE A 111 20.66 -9.64 10.63
N ALA A 112 19.78 -8.65 10.80
CA ALA A 112 20.15 -7.36 11.38
C ALA A 112 20.44 -7.44 12.88
N LEU A 113 19.68 -8.26 13.65
CA LEU A 113 19.93 -8.36 15.09
C LEU A 113 21.26 -9.03 15.41
N PRO A 114 21.61 -10.23 14.91
CA PRO A 114 22.90 -10.84 15.21
C PRO A 114 24.08 -9.99 14.72
N LEU A 115 23.95 -9.39 13.54
CA LEU A 115 25.00 -8.55 12.97
C LEU A 115 25.18 -7.26 13.79
N GLY A 116 24.07 -6.58 14.14
CA GLY A 116 24.09 -5.36 14.95
C GLY A 116 24.61 -5.60 16.37
N ILE A 117 24.16 -6.67 17.03
CA ILE A 117 24.65 -7.05 18.36
C ILE A 117 26.15 -7.38 18.32
N SER A 118 26.58 -8.15 17.33
CA SER A 118 28.01 -8.51 17.16
C SER A 118 28.89 -7.29 16.92
N ALA A 119 28.41 -6.33 16.15
CA ALA A 119 29.07 -5.04 15.90
C ALA A 119 29.17 -4.22 17.20
N ALA A 120 28.06 -4.11 17.94
CA ALA A 120 28.01 -3.36 19.20
C ALA A 120 28.93 -3.94 20.30
N LEU A 121 29.07 -5.26 20.33
CA LEU A 121 29.97 -5.92 21.29
C LEU A 121 31.46 -5.75 20.95
N LYS A 122 31.79 -5.44 19.70
CA LYS A 122 33.17 -5.29 19.24
C LYS A 122 33.35 -4.03 18.40
N PRO A 123 33.24 -2.84 19.02
CA PRO A 123 33.34 -1.57 18.31
C PRO A 123 34.72 -1.41 17.64
N ASN A 124 34.75 -0.76 16.48
CA ASN A 124 35.94 -0.56 15.65
C ASN A 124 36.60 -1.84 15.11
N SER A 125 35.98 -3.00 15.31
CA SER A 125 36.43 -4.28 14.74
C SER A 125 36.06 -4.39 13.26
N TRP A 126 36.61 -5.44 12.60
CA TRP A 126 36.20 -5.75 11.24
C TRP A 126 34.71 -6.12 11.12
N VAL A 127 34.11 -6.71 12.17
CA VAL A 127 32.69 -7.04 12.23
C VAL A 127 31.83 -5.77 12.21
N ASP A 128 32.21 -4.77 13.00
CA ASP A 128 31.54 -3.48 13.06
C ASP A 128 31.65 -2.76 11.70
N ARG A 129 32.83 -2.74 11.10
CA ARG A 129 33.04 -2.15 9.77
C ARG A 129 32.24 -2.87 8.69
N PHE A 130 32.17 -4.20 8.74
CA PHE A 130 31.39 -5.00 7.81
C PHE A 130 29.89 -4.73 7.96
N ALA A 131 29.38 -4.69 9.19
CA ALA A 131 27.99 -4.36 9.47
C ALA A 131 27.61 -2.97 8.95
N LEU A 132 28.44 -1.97 9.22
CA LEU A 132 28.25 -0.61 8.74
C LEU A 132 28.31 -0.53 7.20
N SER A 133 29.30 -1.15 6.60
CA SER A 133 29.42 -1.17 5.13
C SER A 133 28.23 -1.84 4.46
N THR A 134 27.74 -2.95 5.03
CA THR A 134 26.53 -3.64 4.52
C THR A 134 25.30 -2.75 4.65
N ALA A 135 25.12 -2.08 5.79
CA ALA A 135 23.98 -1.19 5.99
C ALA A 135 23.99 0.00 5.01
N VAL A 136 25.14 0.62 4.81
CA VAL A 136 25.30 1.74 3.86
C VAL A 136 25.11 1.27 2.42
N SER A 137 25.69 0.13 2.05
CA SER A 137 25.54 -0.42 0.70
C SER A 137 24.08 -0.79 0.40
N ALA A 138 23.37 -1.37 1.38
CA ALA A 138 21.96 -1.71 1.23
C ALA A 138 21.07 -0.48 0.98
N GLN A 139 21.41 0.66 1.55
CA GLN A 139 20.68 1.92 1.32
C GLN A 139 20.98 2.54 -0.05
N ALA A 140 22.15 2.28 -0.61
CA ALA A 140 22.55 2.79 -1.91
C ALA A 140 21.94 2.01 -3.09
N ILE A 141 21.50 0.77 -2.86
CA ILE A 141 20.93 -0.10 -3.90
C ILE A 141 19.43 0.23 -4.05
N PRO A 142 18.95 0.56 -5.27
CA PRO A 142 17.52 0.75 -5.50
C PRO A 142 16.74 -0.54 -5.23
N ASN A 143 15.65 -0.46 -4.46
CA ASN A 143 14.88 -1.63 -4.03
C ASN A 143 14.31 -2.44 -5.21
N PHE A 144 13.87 -1.77 -6.28
CA PHE A 144 13.36 -2.46 -7.47
C PHE A 144 14.47 -3.26 -8.18
N TRP A 145 15.67 -2.69 -8.26
CA TRP A 145 16.83 -3.37 -8.87
C TRP A 145 17.23 -4.60 -8.07
N LEU A 146 17.30 -4.46 -6.74
CA LEU A 146 17.58 -5.60 -5.85
C LEU A 146 16.53 -6.70 -6.02
N GLY A 147 15.24 -6.33 -6.08
CA GLY A 147 14.15 -7.28 -6.30
C GLY A 147 14.32 -8.05 -7.62
N LEU A 148 14.62 -7.35 -8.72
CA LEU A 148 14.86 -7.99 -10.02
C LEU A 148 16.08 -8.92 -9.98
N MET A 149 17.18 -8.52 -9.34
CA MET A 149 18.37 -9.37 -9.20
C MET A 149 18.08 -10.63 -8.37
N LEU A 150 17.29 -10.51 -7.31
CA LEU A 150 16.86 -11.67 -6.50
C LEU A 150 15.97 -12.63 -7.30
N ILE A 151 15.05 -12.12 -8.11
CA ILE A 151 14.23 -12.94 -9.01
C ILE A 151 15.13 -13.66 -10.04
N ILE A 152 16.04 -12.97 -10.70
CA ILE A 152 16.97 -13.59 -11.66
C ILE A 152 17.81 -14.66 -10.98
N LEU A 153 18.33 -14.38 -9.79
CA LEU A 153 19.20 -15.31 -9.07
C LEU A 153 18.41 -16.53 -8.56
N PHE A 154 17.30 -16.34 -7.87
CA PHE A 154 16.61 -17.40 -7.13
C PHE A 154 15.44 -18.04 -7.89
N SER A 155 15.01 -17.44 -9.01
CA SER A 155 13.92 -17.99 -9.81
C SER A 155 14.37 -18.45 -11.20
N VAL A 156 15.36 -17.77 -11.81
CA VAL A 156 15.83 -18.09 -13.16
C VAL A 156 17.12 -18.92 -13.12
N THR A 157 18.15 -18.45 -12.37
CA THR A 157 19.46 -19.11 -12.32
C THR A 157 19.44 -20.33 -11.40
N PHE A 158 18.93 -20.16 -10.20
CA PHE A 158 18.70 -21.24 -9.23
C PHE A 158 17.18 -21.34 -9.01
N PRO A 159 16.43 -22.19 -9.73
CA PRO A 159 14.97 -22.23 -9.69
C PRO A 159 14.44 -22.76 -8.33
N ILE A 160 14.68 -21.98 -7.28
CA ILE A 160 14.24 -22.26 -5.90
C ILE A 160 12.83 -21.70 -5.67
N PHE A 161 12.55 -20.52 -6.26
CA PHE A 161 11.27 -19.83 -6.14
C PHE A 161 10.61 -19.65 -7.50
N PRO A 162 9.27 -19.53 -7.58
CA PRO A 162 8.57 -19.19 -8.81
C PRO A 162 8.93 -17.77 -9.26
N VAL A 163 8.89 -17.51 -10.56
CA VAL A 163 9.16 -16.18 -11.14
C VAL A 163 8.04 -15.22 -10.81
N SER A 164 6.79 -15.72 -10.70
CA SER A 164 5.60 -14.92 -10.40
C SER A 164 4.52 -15.80 -9.77
N GLY A 165 3.59 -15.15 -9.04
CA GLY A 165 2.48 -15.83 -8.38
C GLY A 165 2.82 -16.34 -6.98
N ASP A 166 1.78 -16.74 -6.26
CA ASP A 166 1.84 -17.24 -4.88
C ASP A 166 1.12 -18.61 -4.70
N ALA A 167 0.66 -19.18 -5.81
CA ALA A 167 -0.24 -20.32 -5.79
C ALA A 167 0.36 -21.62 -5.25
N THR A 168 1.68 -21.80 -5.37
CA THR A 168 2.39 -22.97 -4.82
C THR A 168 3.85 -22.64 -4.54
N TRP A 169 4.45 -23.31 -3.53
CA TRP A 169 5.91 -23.29 -3.27
C TRP A 169 6.72 -23.99 -4.40
N LYS A 170 6.02 -24.65 -5.30
CA LYS A 170 6.58 -25.33 -6.46
C LYS A 170 5.75 -24.92 -7.68
N HIS A 171 6.19 -23.87 -8.39
CA HIS A 171 5.60 -23.29 -9.60
C HIS A 171 4.28 -22.57 -9.40
#